data_e01ee192794b688d1b6b23521e404a41
#
_entry.id   e01ee192794b688d1b6b23521e404a41
#
_cell.length_a   1.000
_cell.length_b   1.000
_cell.length_c   1.000
_cell.angle_alpha   90.00
_cell.angle_beta   90.00
_cell.angle_gamma   90.00
#
_symmetry.space_group_name_H-M   'P 1'
#
loop_
_entity.id
_entity.type
_entity.pdbx_description
1 polymer ?
#
loop_
_entity_poly.entity_id
_entity_poly.type
_entity_poly.pdbx_seq_one_letter_code
_entity_poly.pdbx_strand_id
1 'polypeptide(L)'
;ANDVDWGNLIGCRWPKDDPKTFLSLLKKRSRKRKTPELSPIEACRPHVAEELKRYKTVIPMGSLATKAMFGTNPSLKDVRGGPTRVDGVRVLPTYHPDHLIGFPELRSVFRSDIAKAFRHHGETLKWEDPKVYYSPSVEFVAAFFTRAKAEGQMLTYDLETDDVDCLTADIRCVGIGTDKEVLILGLVSIDGVTRFYSPEDEEHIRRLLREVFHDGSILIAGHNAGYFDRLVCESHGLGTPRPLLDTI
;
A
#
# COMPACT_ATOMS: atom_id res chain seq x y z
N ALA A 1 26.54 -15.42 1.88
CA ALA A 1 26.49 -13.97 2.10
C ALA A 1 25.74 -13.41 0.90
N ASN A 2 24.69 -12.64 1.16
CA ASN A 2 24.02 -11.92 0.09
C ASN A 2 24.88 -10.70 -0.21
N ASP A 3 25.57 -10.69 -1.34
CA ASP A 3 26.38 -9.56 -1.74
C ASP A 3 25.44 -8.40 -2.10
N VAL A 4 25.62 -7.29 -1.41
CA VAL A 4 24.90 -6.05 -1.65
C VAL A 4 25.88 -5.08 -2.28
N ASP A 5 25.60 -4.71 -3.52
CA ASP A 5 26.37 -3.71 -4.23
C ASP A 5 25.70 -2.33 -4.16
N TRP A 6 26.50 -1.30 -4.05
CA TRP A 6 26.06 0.08 -4.06
C TRP A 6 26.46 0.76 -5.36
N GLY A 7 25.48 1.32 -6.05
CA GLY A 7 25.70 2.05 -7.29
C GLY A 7 25.09 3.45 -7.24
N ASN A 8 25.66 4.36 -8.03
CA ASN A 8 25.13 5.68 -8.25
C ASN A 8 24.40 5.73 -9.59
N LEU A 9 23.23 6.36 -9.61
CA LEU A 9 22.48 6.63 -10.84
C LEU A 9 23.30 7.43 -11.87
N ILE A 10 24.23 8.25 -11.38
CA ILE A 10 25.11 9.09 -12.20
C ILE A 10 26.53 8.79 -11.77
N GLY A 11 27.34 8.30 -12.71
CA GLY A 11 28.75 7.97 -12.48
C GLY A 11 29.68 9.17 -12.38
N CYS A 12 29.20 10.38 -12.70
CA CYS A 12 30.02 11.60 -12.66
C CYS A 12 30.01 12.23 -11.27
N ARG A 13 31.19 12.72 -10.81
CA ARG A 13 31.26 13.52 -9.59
C ARG A 13 30.63 14.90 -9.83
N TRP A 14 29.82 15.36 -8.89
CA TRP A 14 29.18 16.66 -8.95
C TRP A 14 30.20 17.78 -8.68
N PRO A 15 30.21 18.87 -9.46
CA PRO A 15 30.88 20.07 -9.07
C PRO A 15 30.30 20.58 -7.74
N LYS A 16 31.13 20.75 -6.71
CA LYS A 16 30.75 21.23 -5.37
C LYS A 16 29.84 20.30 -4.54
N ASP A 17 29.79 19.00 -4.87
CA ASP A 17 28.97 18.00 -4.14
C ASP A 17 27.50 18.40 -3.91
N ASP A 18 26.95 19.29 -4.77
CA ASP A 18 25.55 19.73 -4.72
C ASP A 18 24.76 19.30 -5.96
N PRO A 19 24.04 18.19 -5.88
CA PRO A 19 23.24 17.67 -6.99
C PRO A 19 22.18 18.64 -7.51
N LYS A 20 21.58 19.45 -6.62
CA LYS A 20 20.52 20.41 -7.00
C LYS A 20 21.09 21.54 -7.85
N THR A 21 22.23 22.08 -7.46
CA THR A 21 22.93 23.12 -8.22
C THR A 21 23.37 22.59 -9.58
N PHE A 22 23.91 21.38 -9.66
CA PHE A 22 24.33 20.75 -10.92
C PHE A 22 23.13 20.55 -11.86
N LEU A 23 22.02 19.95 -11.40
CA LEU A 23 20.80 19.78 -12.19
C LEU A 23 20.22 21.11 -12.66
N SER A 24 20.30 22.16 -11.82
CA SER A 24 19.85 23.50 -12.19
C SER A 24 20.73 24.14 -13.27
N LEU A 25 22.04 23.94 -13.19
CA LEU A 25 23.00 24.41 -14.18
C LEU A 25 22.82 23.73 -15.53
N LEU A 26 22.54 22.44 -15.56
CA LEU A 26 22.24 21.70 -16.77
C LEU A 26 20.96 22.17 -17.42
N LYS A 27 19.88 22.40 -16.65
CA LYS A 27 18.64 22.98 -17.17
C LYS A 27 18.85 24.38 -17.78
N LYS A 28 19.69 25.20 -17.17
CA LYS A 28 20.06 26.53 -17.71
C LYS A 28 20.89 26.46 -18.99
N ARG A 29 21.81 25.49 -19.09
CA ARG A 29 22.62 25.27 -20.31
C ARG A 29 21.78 24.75 -21.47
N SER A 30 20.88 23.82 -21.24
CA SER A 30 20.01 23.27 -22.29
C SER A 30 19.08 24.31 -22.93
N ARG A 31 18.70 25.37 -22.17
CA ARG A 31 17.92 26.50 -22.72
C ARG A 31 18.70 27.43 -23.65
N LYS A 32 20.03 27.46 -23.56
CA LYS A 32 20.89 28.33 -24.37
C LYS A 32 21.49 27.64 -25.60
N ARG A 33 21.48 26.31 -25.69
CA ARG A 33 22.02 25.56 -26.83
C ARG A 33 20.88 25.01 -27.68
N LYS A 34 21.01 25.17 -28.98
CA LYS A 34 20.08 24.66 -30.00
C LYS A 34 20.12 23.11 -30.13
N THR A 35 21.12 22.45 -29.58
CA THR A 35 21.27 21.01 -29.58
C THR A 35 20.80 20.46 -28.22
N PRO A 36 19.92 19.45 -28.18
CA PRO A 36 19.53 18.79 -26.93
C PRO A 36 20.74 18.08 -26.35
N GLU A 37 21.29 18.61 -25.25
CA GLU A 37 22.27 17.87 -24.45
C GLU A 37 21.50 16.86 -23.58
N LEU A 38 21.94 15.61 -23.61
CA LEU A 38 21.46 14.57 -22.71
C LEU A 38 21.64 15.03 -21.26
N SER A 39 20.63 14.84 -20.44
CA SER A 39 20.80 15.01 -19.00
C SER A 39 21.82 13.97 -18.48
N PRO A 40 22.52 14.20 -17.36
CA PRO A 40 23.42 13.19 -16.80
C PRO A 40 22.74 11.84 -16.54
N ILE A 41 21.46 11.85 -16.21
CA ILE A 41 20.65 10.64 -16.03
C ILE A 41 20.50 9.89 -17.36
N GLU A 42 20.16 10.62 -18.44
CA GLU A 42 20.01 10.04 -19.76
C GLU A 42 21.36 9.52 -20.31
N ALA A 43 22.44 10.26 -20.08
CA ALA A 43 23.78 9.87 -20.49
C ALA A 43 24.28 8.60 -19.76
N CYS A 44 23.98 8.47 -18.47
CA CYS A 44 24.38 7.30 -17.66
C CYS A 44 23.40 6.12 -17.76
N ARG A 45 22.20 6.33 -18.26
CA ARG A 45 21.15 5.29 -18.33
C ARG A 45 21.57 3.98 -18.99
N PRO A 46 22.31 3.95 -20.12
CA PRO A 46 22.78 2.70 -20.73
C PRO A 46 23.68 1.90 -19.80
N HIS A 47 24.58 2.57 -19.09
CA HIS A 47 25.49 1.92 -18.13
C HIS A 47 24.75 1.35 -16.93
N VAL A 48 23.83 2.13 -16.39
CA VAL A 48 22.97 1.67 -15.28
C VAL A 48 22.11 0.48 -15.72
N ALA A 49 21.50 0.53 -16.91
CA ALA A 49 20.69 -0.54 -17.43
C ALA A 49 21.48 -1.86 -17.62
N GLU A 50 22.74 -1.75 -18.07
CA GLU A 50 23.61 -2.93 -18.20
C GLU A 50 24.00 -3.51 -16.84
N GLU A 51 24.32 -2.63 -15.88
CA GLU A 51 24.65 -3.06 -14.52
C GLU A 51 23.47 -3.74 -13.83
N LEU A 52 22.25 -3.20 -13.99
CA LEU A 52 21.05 -3.72 -13.37
C LEU A 52 20.71 -5.15 -13.80
N LYS A 53 21.11 -5.60 -15.00
CA LYS A 53 20.91 -6.98 -15.45
C LYS A 53 21.57 -8.02 -14.56
N ARG A 54 22.55 -7.63 -13.77
CA ARG A 54 23.30 -8.49 -12.85
C ARG A 54 22.54 -8.79 -11.56
N TYR A 55 21.47 -8.03 -11.27
CA TYR A 55 20.76 -8.09 -10.00
C TYR A 55 19.31 -8.57 -10.16
N LYS A 56 18.84 -9.33 -9.18
CA LYS A 56 17.44 -9.80 -9.13
C LYS A 56 16.52 -8.78 -8.46
N THR A 57 17.08 -7.97 -7.57
CA THR A 57 16.34 -6.95 -6.82
C THR A 57 17.16 -5.68 -6.73
N VAL A 58 16.53 -4.54 -6.98
CA VAL A 58 17.13 -3.20 -6.91
C VAL A 58 16.31 -2.33 -5.97
N ILE A 59 16.97 -1.56 -5.15
CA ILE A 59 16.35 -0.63 -4.20
C ILE A 59 16.73 0.80 -4.59
N PRO A 60 15.93 1.48 -5.44
CA PRO A 60 16.19 2.88 -5.74
C PRO A 60 15.87 3.74 -4.51
N MET A 61 16.89 4.47 -4.03
CA MET A 61 16.75 5.31 -2.85
C MET A 61 16.47 6.76 -3.24
N GLY A 62 15.31 7.25 -2.86
CA GLY A 62 14.86 8.62 -3.10
C GLY A 62 14.20 8.84 -4.46
N SER A 63 13.52 9.98 -4.59
CA SER A 63 12.69 10.30 -5.75
C SER A 63 13.46 10.34 -7.07
N LEU A 64 14.72 10.79 -7.07
CA LEU A 64 15.51 10.89 -8.29
C LEU A 64 15.86 9.51 -8.86
N ALA A 65 16.33 8.59 -8.01
CA ALA A 65 16.64 7.22 -8.41
C ALA A 65 15.36 6.47 -8.85
N THR A 66 14.26 6.67 -8.13
CA THR A 66 12.97 6.08 -8.47
C THR A 66 12.49 6.54 -9.84
N LYS A 67 12.47 7.85 -10.12
CA LYS A 67 12.08 8.40 -11.42
C LYS A 67 12.92 7.88 -12.57
N ALA A 68 14.22 7.77 -12.36
CA ALA A 68 15.12 7.26 -13.38
C ALA A 68 14.88 5.78 -13.69
N MET A 69 14.59 4.97 -12.68
CA MET A 69 14.24 3.56 -12.85
C MET A 69 12.92 3.36 -13.59
N PHE A 70 11.88 4.09 -13.20
CA PHE A 70 10.55 3.93 -13.80
C PHE A 70 10.39 4.59 -15.16
N GLY A 71 11.29 5.50 -15.55
CA GLY A 71 11.17 6.28 -16.80
C GLY A 71 10.00 7.26 -16.81
N THR A 72 9.25 7.33 -15.71
CA THR A 72 8.10 8.21 -15.47
C THR A 72 8.36 9.08 -14.24
N ASN A 73 7.39 9.88 -13.83
CA ASN A 73 7.50 10.73 -12.65
C ASN A 73 6.53 10.30 -11.52
N PRO A 74 6.60 9.05 -11.02
CA PRO A 74 5.71 8.62 -9.95
C PRO A 74 6.06 9.35 -8.65
N SER A 75 5.04 9.56 -7.82
CA SER A 75 5.29 9.96 -6.44
C SER A 75 5.98 8.80 -5.69
N LEU A 76 7.03 9.11 -4.95
CA LEU A 76 7.70 8.08 -4.14
C LEU A 76 6.74 7.47 -3.10
N LYS A 77 5.78 8.25 -2.61
CA LYS A 77 4.77 7.76 -1.66
C LYS A 77 3.91 6.64 -2.25
N ASP A 78 3.58 6.75 -3.55
CA ASP A 78 2.67 5.82 -4.21
C ASP A 78 3.34 4.49 -4.61
N VAL A 79 4.67 4.53 -4.83
CA VAL A 79 5.40 3.36 -5.35
C VAL A 79 6.35 2.71 -4.34
N ARG A 80 6.61 3.35 -3.19
CA ARG A 80 7.53 2.80 -2.18
C ARG A 80 6.94 1.58 -1.47
N GLY A 81 7.81 0.70 -1.00
CA GLY A 81 7.45 -0.46 -0.18
C GLY A 81 6.68 -1.56 -0.92
N GLY A 82 6.22 -1.30 -2.14
CA GLY A 82 5.61 -2.28 -3.02
C GLY A 82 6.61 -2.82 -4.06
N PRO A 83 6.67 -4.13 -4.30
CA PRO A 83 7.52 -4.67 -5.34
C PRO A 83 6.91 -4.41 -6.71
N THR A 84 7.67 -3.77 -7.58
CA THR A 84 7.31 -3.57 -8.99
C THR A 84 8.39 -4.20 -9.87
N ARG A 85 8.07 -4.53 -11.11
CA ARG A 85 9.05 -4.97 -12.10
C ARG A 85 9.29 -3.87 -13.14
N VAL A 86 10.56 -3.56 -13.35
CA VAL A 86 11.01 -2.66 -14.42
C VAL A 86 12.05 -3.40 -15.24
N ASP A 87 11.79 -3.57 -16.52
CA ASP A 87 12.66 -4.33 -17.45
C ASP A 87 13.05 -5.72 -16.93
N GLY A 88 12.10 -6.41 -16.28
CA GLY A 88 12.31 -7.76 -15.71
C GLY A 88 12.99 -7.79 -14.34
N VAL A 89 13.57 -6.68 -13.89
CA VAL A 89 14.21 -6.55 -12.58
C VAL A 89 13.17 -6.16 -11.53
N ARG A 90 13.24 -6.77 -10.36
CA ARG A 90 12.40 -6.39 -9.23
C ARG A 90 12.91 -5.09 -8.61
N VAL A 91 12.03 -4.12 -8.45
CA VAL A 91 12.36 -2.79 -7.94
C VAL A 91 11.51 -2.49 -6.70
N LEU A 92 12.15 -2.14 -5.59
CA LEU A 92 11.50 -1.67 -4.36
C LEU A 92 12.00 -0.27 -4.00
N PRO A 93 11.30 0.80 -4.39
CA PRO A 93 11.69 2.15 -4.02
C PRO A 93 11.54 2.40 -2.52
N THR A 94 12.46 3.22 -1.97
CA THR A 94 12.37 3.72 -0.60
C THR A 94 12.95 5.13 -0.47
N TYR A 95 12.89 5.69 0.72
CA TYR A 95 13.45 7.02 1.00
C TYR A 95 14.97 7.04 0.86
N HIS A 96 15.53 8.20 0.48
CA HIS A 96 16.99 8.39 0.55
C HIS A 96 17.44 8.53 2.00
N PRO A 97 18.58 7.95 2.41
CA PRO A 97 19.07 8.06 3.79
C PRO A 97 19.21 9.50 4.30
N ASP A 98 19.65 10.44 3.48
CA ASP A 98 19.76 11.86 3.87
C ASP A 98 18.40 12.48 4.23
N HIS A 99 17.30 11.99 3.62
CA HIS A 99 15.97 12.46 3.95
C HIS A 99 15.58 12.11 5.40
N LEU A 100 16.09 11.00 5.92
CA LEU A 100 15.83 10.52 7.28
C LEU A 100 16.54 11.36 8.36
N ILE A 101 17.47 12.20 7.96
CA ILE A 101 18.12 13.16 8.88
C ILE A 101 17.13 14.26 9.26
N GLY A 102 16.40 14.79 8.26
CA GLY A 102 15.36 15.80 8.48
C GLY A 102 14.02 15.26 8.96
N PHE A 103 13.76 13.96 8.74
CA PHE A 103 12.49 13.29 9.06
C PHE A 103 12.73 11.95 9.77
N PRO A 104 13.16 11.98 11.05
CA PRO A 104 13.53 10.78 11.81
C PRO A 104 12.40 9.76 11.96
N GLU A 105 11.15 10.18 11.95
CA GLU A 105 9.95 9.35 12.02
C GLU A 105 9.85 8.36 10.85
N LEU A 106 10.43 8.68 9.70
CA LEU A 106 10.43 7.79 8.53
C LEU A 106 11.46 6.65 8.61
N ARG A 107 12.27 6.59 9.67
CA ARG A 107 13.31 5.55 9.84
C ARG A 107 12.71 4.15 9.97
N SER A 108 11.58 4.01 10.66
CA SER A 108 10.86 2.72 10.78
C SER A 108 10.37 2.24 9.42
N VAL A 109 9.80 3.16 8.64
CA VAL A 109 9.32 2.93 7.28
C VAL A 109 10.46 2.49 6.36
N PHE A 110 11.57 3.22 6.37
CA PHE A 110 12.76 2.88 5.59
C PHE A 110 13.29 1.48 5.94
N ARG A 111 13.42 1.16 7.25
CA ARG A 111 13.86 -0.16 7.70
C ARG A 111 12.92 -1.28 7.22
N SER A 112 11.60 -1.04 7.27
CA SER A 112 10.59 -1.98 6.78
C SER A 112 10.74 -2.23 5.28
N ASP A 113 10.91 -1.17 4.47
CA ASP A 113 11.10 -1.29 3.02
C ASP A 113 12.35 -2.10 2.68
N ILE A 114 13.48 -1.80 3.35
CA ILE A 114 14.72 -2.57 3.19
C ILE A 114 14.52 -4.03 3.60
N ALA A 115 13.91 -4.29 4.75
CA ALA A 115 13.65 -5.65 5.22
C ALA A 115 12.78 -6.45 4.23
N LYS A 116 11.76 -5.82 3.63
CA LYS A 116 10.93 -6.43 2.57
C LYS A 116 11.76 -6.79 1.34
N ALA A 117 12.67 -5.91 0.91
CA ALA A 117 13.52 -6.17 -0.25
C ALA A 117 14.41 -7.41 -0.05
N PHE A 118 14.99 -7.58 1.14
CA PHE A 118 15.80 -8.75 1.48
C PHE A 118 14.96 -10.02 1.67
N ARG A 119 13.85 -9.93 2.39
CA ARG A 119 12.98 -11.07 2.72
C ARG A 119 12.41 -11.74 1.48
N HIS A 120 12.09 -10.95 0.48
CA HIS A 120 11.49 -11.41 -0.77
C HIS A 120 12.46 -11.36 -1.97
N HIS A 121 13.78 -11.40 -1.70
CA HIS A 121 14.78 -11.38 -2.76
C HIS A 121 14.61 -12.54 -3.74
N GLY A 122 14.45 -12.23 -5.02
CA GLY A 122 14.30 -13.22 -6.08
C GLY A 122 12.93 -13.89 -6.21
N GLU A 123 11.99 -13.64 -5.29
CA GLU A 123 10.65 -14.18 -5.39
C GLU A 123 9.82 -13.45 -6.45
N THR A 124 9.02 -14.21 -7.19
CA THR A 124 7.96 -13.65 -8.01
C THR A 124 6.72 -13.58 -7.11
N LEU A 125 6.41 -12.40 -6.59
CA LEU A 125 5.13 -12.20 -5.94
C LEU A 125 4.06 -12.33 -7.03
N LYS A 126 3.33 -13.43 -6.99
CA LYS A 126 2.09 -13.56 -7.73
C LYS A 126 1.02 -12.90 -6.86
N TRP A 127 0.52 -11.78 -7.33
CA TRP A 127 -0.71 -11.22 -6.80
C TRP A 127 -1.85 -11.92 -7.52
N GLU A 128 -2.72 -12.54 -6.76
CA GLU A 128 -4.00 -13.06 -7.24
C GLU A 128 -5.07 -12.16 -6.62
N ASP A 129 -5.90 -11.55 -7.47
CA ASP A 129 -6.98 -10.72 -6.98
C ASP A 129 -7.96 -11.58 -6.17
N PRO A 130 -8.38 -11.13 -4.98
CA PRO A 130 -9.37 -11.86 -4.20
C PRO A 130 -10.69 -11.90 -4.94
N LYS A 131 -11.45 -12.97 -4.74
CA LYS A 131 -12.81 -13.06 -5.26
C LYS A 131 -13.73 -12.16 -4.44
N VAL A 132 -14.41 -11.23 -5.11
CA VAL A 132 -15.28 -10.23 -4.46
C VAL A 132 -16.74 -10.66 -4.59
N TYR A 133 -17.46 -10.64 -3.48
CA TYR A 133 -18.90 -10.91 -3.40
C TYR A 133 -19.64 -9.67 -2.93
N TYR A 134 -20.55 -9.17 -3.73
CA TYR A 134 -21.36 -7.98 -3.44
C TYR A 134 -22.70 -8.37 -2.85
N SER A 135 -23.01 -7.88 -1.68
CA SER A 135 -24.25 -8.12 -0.92
C SER A 135 -24.68 -9.59 -0.96
N PRO A 136 -23.81 -10.54 -0.57
CA PRO A 136 -24.13 -11.96 -0.57
C PRO A 136 -25.25 -12.27 0.44
N SER A 137 -25.92 -13.42 0.30
CA SER A 137 -26.97 -13.82 1.23
C SER A 137 -26.45 -14.02 2.67
N VAL A 138 -27.33 -13.93 3.64
CA VAL A 138 -27.01 -14.11 5.07
C VAL A 138 -26.32 -15.46 5.33
N GLU A 139 -26.81 -16.53 4.68
CA GLU A 139 -26.24 -17.88 4.81
C GLU A 139 -24.81 -17.94 4.27
N PHE A 140 -24.55 -17.23 3.17
CA PHE A 140 -23.21 -17.15 2.61
C PHE A 140 -22.26 -16.43 3.56
N VAL A 141 -22.69 -15.30 4.15
CA VAL A 141 -21.90 -14.55 5.14
C VAL A 141 -21.60 -15.42 6.36
N ALA A 142 -22.59 -16.12 6.90
CA ALA A 142 -22.43 -17.02 8.04
C ALA A 142 -21.44 -18.16 7.72
N ALA A 143 -21.57 -18.78 6.55
CA ALA A 143 -20.67 -19.84 6.10
C ALA A 143 -19.23 -19.33 5.91
N PHE A 144 -19.05 -18.10 5.38
CA PHE A 144 -17.74 -17.48 5.21
C PHE A 144 -17.06 -17.29 6.58
N PHE A 145 -17.74 -16.70 7.56
CA PHE A 145 -17.16 -16.48 8.89
C PHE A 145 -16.85 -17.80 9.62
N THR A 146 -17.72 -18.79 9.50
CA THR A 146 -17.49 -20.13 10.07
C THR A 146 -16.24 -20.76 9.48
N ARG A 147 -16.06 -20.69 8.16
CA ARG A 147 -14.88 -21.22 7.47
C ARG A 147 -13.62 -20.46 7.87
N ALA A 148 -13.64 -19.13 7.83
CA ALA A 148 -12.49 -18.29 8.20
C ALA A 148 -12.01 -18.60 9.63
N LYS A 149 -12.93 -18.77 10.57
CA LYS A 149 -12.62 -19.16 11.94
C LYS A 149 -12.02 -20.57 12.02
N ALA A 150 -12.62 -21.54 11.34
CA ALA A 150 -12.15 -22.93 11.36
C ALA A 150 -10.74 -23.09 10.76
N GLU A 151 -10.41 -22.27 9.77
CA GLU A 151 -9.10 -22.25 9.09
C GLU A 151 -8.07 -21.33 9.79
N GLY A 152 -8.46 -20.63 10.87
CA GLY A 152 -7.59 -19.70 11.58
C GLY A 152 -7.13 -18.50 10.73
N GLN A 153 -7.97 -18.08 9.79
CA GLN A 153 -7.64 -16.97 8.89
C GLN A 153 -7.77 -15.63 9.60
N MET A 154 -6.86 -14.72 9.26
CA MET A 154 -7.02 -13.31 9.61
C MET A 154 -8.05 -12.68 8.69
N LEU A 155 -8.94 -11.87 9.26
CA LEU A 155 -9.86 -11.05 8.51
C LEU A 155 -9.35 -9.61 8.42
N THR A 156 -9.54 -8.98 7.28
CA THR A 156 -9.39 -7.53 7.12
C THR A 156 -10.75 -6.89 7.04
N TYR A 157 -10.91 -5.67 7.57
CA TYR A 157 -12.15 -4.92 7.41
C TYR A 157 -11.89 -3.45 7.12
N ASP A 158 -12.87 -2.82 6.51
CA ASP A 158 -12.92 -1.40 6.19
C ASP A 158 -14.37 -0.95 6.11
N LEU A 159 -14.64 0.33 6.40
CA LEU A 159 -15.99 0.90 6.37
C LEU A 159 -16.08 2.01 5.34
N GLU A 160 -17.21 2.07 4.64
CA GLU A 160 -17.61 3.25 3.87
C GLU A 160 -18.84 3.86 4.52
N THR A 161 -18.79 5.16 4.75
CA THR A 161 -19.83 5.92 5.45
C THR A 161 -20.39 7.05 4.58
N ASP A 162 -21.43 7.70 5.01
CA ASP A 162 -22.01 8.86 4.34
C ASP A 162 -21.43 10.20 4.81
N ASP A 163 -20.77 10.21 5.96
CA ASP A 163 -20.12 11.40 6.54
C ASP A 163 -18.73 11.06 7.08
N VAL A 164 -17.93 12.08 7.32
CA VAL A 164 -16.61 12.02 7.94
C VAL A 164 -16.63 12.21 9.46
N ASP A 165 -17.77 12.56 10.04
CA ASP A 165 -17.97 12.63 11.48
C ASP A 165 -18.38 11.27 12.02
N CYS A 166 -17.46 10.59 12.71
CA CYS A 166 -17.67 9.24 13.24
C CYS A 166 -18.82 9.10 14.26
N LEU A 167 -19.37 10.21 14.78
CA LEU A 167 -20.47 10.19 15.72
C LEU A 167 -21.85 10.26 15.03
N THR A 168 -21.89 10.78 13.81
CA THR A 168 -23.13 10.99 13.05
C THR A 168 -23.18 10.19 11.75
N ALA A 169 -22.04 9.65 11.31
CA ALA A 169 -21.91 8.91 10.07
C ALA A 169 -22.69 7.59 10.10
N ASP A 170 -23.51 7.36 9.07
CA ASP A 170 -24.15 6.08 8.83
C ASP A 170 -23.28 5.16 7.97
N ILE A 171 -23.27 3.86 8.28
CA ILE A 171 -22.52 2.88 7.53
C ILE A 171 -23.22 2.59 6.20
N ARG A 172 -22.56 2.87 5.08
CA ARG A 172 -23.04 2.51 3.73
C ARG A 172 -22.73 1.07 3.39
N CYS A 173 -21.48 0.65 3.63
CA CYS A 173 -21.11 -0.76 3.48
C CYS A 173 -19.95 -1.13 4.41
N VAL A 174 -19.82 -2.43 4.63
CA VAL A 174 -18.69 -3.03 5.33
C VAL A 174 -17.97 -3.94 4.34
N GLY A 175 -16.70 -3.63 4.05
CA GLY A 175 -15.79 -4.55 3.39
C GLY A 175 -15.15 -5.46 4.44
N ILE A 176 -15.26 -6.77 4.29
CA ILE A 176 -14.60 -7.73 5.18
C ILE A 176 -14.12 -8.95 4.39
N GLY A 177 -12.88 -9.39 4.63
CA GLY A 177 -12.36 -10.48 3.82
C GLY A 177 -11.04 -11.07 4.30
N THR A 178 -10.58 -12.03 3.53
CA THR A 178 -9.28 -12.68 3.62
C THR A 178 -8.42 -12.25 2.43
N ASP A 179 -7.23 -12.83 2.29
CA ASP A 179 -6.36 -12.67 1.11
C ASP A 179 -6.95 -13.28 -0.18
N LYS A 180 -8.01 -14.12 -0.08
CA LYS A 180 -8.61 -14.83 -1.21
C LYS A 180 -10.03 -14.42 -1.54
N GLU A 181 -10.79 -14.00 -0.54
CA GLU A 181 -12.22 -13.70 -0.68
C GLU A 181 -12.56 -12.43 0.10
N VAL A 182 -13.34 -11.55 -0.51
CA VAL A 182 -13.82 -10.31 0.11
C VAL A 182 -15.33 -10.23 -0.03
N LEU A 183 -16.00 -9.93 1.06
CA LEU A 183 -17.43 -9.61 1.10
C LEU A 183 -17.60 -8.10 1.19
N ILE A 184 -18.41 -7.54 0.31
CA ILE A 184 -18.88 -6.16 0.39
C ILE A 184 -20.33 -6.22 0.85
N LEU A 185 -20.56 -5.98 2.13
CA LEU A 185 -21.88 -5.99 2.76
C LEU A 185 -22.51 -4.61 2.61
N GLY A 186 -23.20 -4.38 1.51
CA GLY A 186 -23.90 -3.12 1.27
C GLY A 186 -25.12 -2.99 2.18
N LEU A 187 -25.20 -1.93 2.99
CA LEU A 187 -26.34 -1.65 3.84
C LEU A 187 -27.27 -0.64 3.18
N VAL A 188 -26.74 0.47 2.71
CA VAL A 188 -27.49 1.52 2.05
C VAL A 188 -26.76 2.06 0.84
N SER A 189 -27.48 2.30 -0.25
CA SER A 189 -26.95 2.86 -1.50
C SER A 189 -26.54 4.34 -1.32
N ILE A 190 -25.85 4.87 -2.33
CA ILE A 190 -25.40 6.27 -2.36
C ILE A 190 -26.56 7.28 -2.33
N ASP A 191 -27.76 6.87 -2.70
CA ASP A 191 -28.99 7.68 -2.63
C ASP A 191 -29.50 7.86 -1.19
N GLY A 192 -28.94 7.13 -0.21
CA GLY A 192 -29.33 7.16 1.19
C GLY A 192 -30.66 6.47 1.51
N VAL A 193 -31.32 5.87 0.52
CA VAL A 193 -32.68 5.30 0.65
C VAL A 193 -32.72 3.82 0.30
N THR A 194 -32.09 3.43 -0.80
CA THR A 194 -32.14 2.05 -1.28
C THR A 194 -31.33 1.14 -0.37
N ARG A 195 -31.98 0.09 0.16
CA ARG A 195 -31.35 -0.94 1.00
C ARG A 195 -31.01 -2.16 0.15
N PHE A 196 -29.85 -2.80 0.46
CA PHE A 196 -29.39 -4.02 -0.21
C PHE A 196 -29.96 -5.29 0.41
N TYR A 197 -30.41 -5.20 1.65
CA TYR A 197 -31.00 -6.30 2.42
C TYR A 197 -32.38 -5.91 2.93
N SER A 198 -33.21 -6.92 3.22
CA SER A 198 -34.40 -6.71 4.03
C SER A 198 -34.03 -6.26 5.44
N PRO A 199 -34.88 -5.58 6.20
CA PRO A 199 -34.58 -5.21 7.58
C PRO A 199 -34.18 -6.41 8.47
N GLU A 200 -34.78 -7.57 8.22
CA GLU A 200 -34.48 -8.81 8.96
C GLU A 200 -33.08 -9.35 8.60
N ASP A 201 -32.73 -9.39 7.32
CA ASP A 201 -31.43 -9.83 6.85
C ASP A 201 -30.33 -8.89 7.28
N GLU A 202 -30.58 -7.56 7.23
CA GLU A 202 -29.61 -6.56 7.69
C GLU A 202 -29.30 -6.75 9.18
N GLU A 203 -30.32 -6.93 10.03
CA GLU A 203 -30.08 -7.18 11.45
C GLU A 203 -29.33 -8.50 11.68
N HIS A 204 -29.61 -9.51 10.87
CA HIS A 204 -28.88 -10.77 10.93
C HIS A 204 -27.41 -10.60 10.57
N ILE A 205 -27.10 -9.84 9.49
CA ILE A 205 -25.72 -9.51 9.10
C ILE A 205 -25.02 -8.71 10.18
N ARG A 206 -25.68 -7.70 10.75
CA ARG A 206 -25.14 -6.92 11.87
C ARG A 206 -24.81 -7.81 13.08
N ARG A 207 -25.65 -8.78 13.38
CA ARG A 207 -25.39 -9.76 14.44
C ARG A 207 -24.16 -10.61 14.12
N LEU A 208 -24.03 -11.14 12.90
CA LEU A 208 -22.87 -11.92 12.48
C LEU A 208 -21.57 -11.11 12.55
N LEU A 209 -21.58 -9.84 12.13
CA LEU A 209 -20.45 -8.95 12.26
C LEU A 209 -20.07 -8.74 13.73
N ARG A 210 -21.06 -8.51 14.59
CA ARG A 210 -20.89 -8.34 16.05
C ARG A 210 -20.26 -9.58 16.68
N GLU A 211 -20.72 -10.75 16.31
CA GLU A 211 -20.15 -12.02 16.77
C GLU A 211 -18.70 -12.18 16.37
N VAL A 212 -18.36 -11.88 15.11
CA VAL A 212 -16.99 -11.96 14.59
C VAL A 212 -16.08 -10.91 15.26
N PHE A 213 -16.54 -9.69 15.44
CA PHE A 213 -15.77 -8.61 16.06
C PHE A 213 -15.46 -8.88 17.55
N HIS A 214 -16.32 -9.63 18.23
CA HIS A 214 -16.10 -10.03 19.63
C HIS A 214 -15.43 -11.41 19.80
N ASP A 215 -15.20 -12.12 18.70
CA ASP A 215 -14.54 -13.43 18.76
C ASP A 215 -13.02 -13.28 18.92
N GLY A 216 -12.54 -13.38 20.14
CA GLY A 216 -11.12 -13.24 20.46
C GLY A 216 -10.20 -14.28 19.80
N SER A 217 -10.74 -15.30 19.11
CA SER A 217 -9.95 -16.27 18.36
C SER A 217 -9.67 -15.84 16.91
N ILE A 218 -10.37 -14.81 16.39
CA ILE A 218 -10.19 -14.29 15.05
C ILE A 218 -9.36 -13.01 15.12
N LEU A 219 -8.20 -13.01 14.46
CA LEU A 219 -7.41 -11.80 14.30
C LEU A 219 -8.04 -10.93 13.20
N ILE A 220 -8.36 -9.68 13.54
CA ILE A 220 -8.94 -8.72 12.60
C ILE A 220 -7.92 -7.61 12.35
N ALA A 221 -7.74 -7.22 11.10
CA ALA A 221 -6.87 -6.14 10.69
C ALA A 221 -7.66 -5.04 9.98
N GLY A 222 -7.25 -3.79 10.16
CA GLY A 222 -7.76 -2.65 9.43
C GLY A 222 -6.64 -1.67 9.10
N HIS A 223 -6.90 -0.72 8.23
CA HIS A 223 -5.95 0.33 7.90
C HIS A 223 -6.44 1.66 8.46
N ASN A 224 -5.72 2.22 9.44
CA ASN A 224 -6.15 3.41 10.19
C ASN A 224 -7.51 3.21 10.91
N ALA A 225 -7.83 1.96 11.20
CA ALA A 225 -9.14 1.58 11.73
C ALA A 225 -9.28 1.80 13.25
N GLY A 226 -8.17 2.13 13.92
CA GLY A 226 -8.13 2.30 15.37
C GLY A 226 -8.89 3.51 15.89
N TYR A 227 -9.26 4.45 15.04
CA TYR A 227 -10.00 5.65 15.43
C TYR A 227 -11.38 5.72 14.76
N PHE A 228 -11.45 6.07 13.47
CA PHE A 228 -12.72 6.34 12.79
C PHE A 228 -13.62 5.11 12.73
N ASP A 229 -13.16 4.05 12.08
CA ASP A 229 -13.95 2.82 11.89
C ASP A 229 -14.39 2.21 13.23
N ARG A 230 -13.50 2.23 14.21
CA ARG A 230 -13.83 1.74 15.54
C ARG A 230 -14.97 2.51 16.17
N LEU A 231 -14.95 3.85 16.13
CA LEU A 231 -16.00 4.69 16.73
C LEU A 231 -17.32 4.51 15.98
N VAL A 232 -17.28 4.42 14.65
CA VAL A 232 -18.49 4.14 13.84
C VAL A 232 -19.04 2.75 14.18
N CYS A 233 -18.21 1.72 14.30
CA CYS A 233 -18.66 0.40 14.71
C CYS A 233 -19.33 0.42 16.09
N GLU A 234 -18.75 1.15 17.05
CA GLU A 234 -19.32 1.27 18.40
C GLU A 234 -20.65 2.02 18.41
N SER A 235 -20.77 3.15 17.68
CA SER A 235 -22.01 3.94 17.60
C SER A 235 -23.16 3.16 16.95
N HIS A 236 -22.84 2.25 16.02
CA HIS A 236 -23.81 1.38 15.36
C HIS A 236 -24.03 0.02 16.06
N GLY A 237 -23.47 -0.16 17.26
CA GLY A 237 -23.67 -1.37 18.07
C GLY A 237 -23.01 -2.62 17.49
N LEU A 238 -22.05 -2.48 16.56
CA LEU A 238 -21.27 -3.60 16.05
C LEU A 238 -20.14 -3.98 17.03
N GLY A 239 -19.74 -3.05 17.90
CA GLY A 239 -18.64 -3.20 18.83
C GLY A 239 -17.28 -3.05 18.17
N THR A 240 -16.24 -3.05 18.98
CA THR A 240 -14.84 -2.94 18.52
C THR A 240 -14.25 -4.30 18.22
N PRO A 241 -13.67 -4.53 17.02
CA PRO A 241 -12.93 -5.75 16.74
C PRO A 241 -11.81 -6.00 17.77
N ARG A 242 -11.74 -7.21 18.32
CA ARG A 242 -10.71 -7.63 19.29
C ARG A 242 -10.30 -9.09 19.07
N PRO A 243 -9.02 -9.38 18.80
CA PRO A 243 -7.89 -8.43 18.67
C PRO A 243 -7.92 -7.66 17.33
N LEU A 244 -7.57 -6.37 17.36
CA LEU A 244 -7.43 -5.53 16.19
C LEU A 244 -5.96 -5.24 15.90
N LEU A 245 -5.52 -5.56 14.68
CA LEU A 245 -4.23 -5.15 14.13
C LEU A 245 -4.44 -3.92 13.25
N ASP A 246 -3.95 -2.76 13.66
CA ASP A 246 -3.93 -1.58 12.82
C ASP A 246 -2.63 -1.53 12.03
N THR A 247 -2.71 -1.20 10.73
CA THR A 247 -1.53 -1.18 9.86
C THR A 247 -0.85 0.19 9.77
N ILE A 248 -1.31 1.17 10.56
CA ILE A 248 -0.63 2.46 10.74
C ILE A 248 0.16 2.48 12.05
#